data_1a906e3fc2b04d7be2403e43994be232
#
_entry.id   1a906e3fc2b04d7be2403e43994be232
#
_cell.length_a   1.000
_cell.length_b   1.000
_cell.length_c   1.000
_cell.angle_alpha   90.00
_cell.angle_beta   90.00
_cell.angle_gamma   90.00
#
_symmetry.space_group_name_H-M   'P 1'
#
loop_
_entity.id
_entity.type
_entity.pdbx_description
1 polymer ?
#
loop_
_entity_poly.entity_id
_entity_poly.type
_entity_poly.pdbx_seq_one_letter_code
_entity_poly.pdbx_strand_id
1 'polypeptide(L)'
;MPSASITLPSEAEVVIIGGGIVGCSIAYHLTKRGINDVVLLERKQLTCGTTWHAAGLVSMLWPTPTLTNLAKYCHELYASLEAETGQATGYRRIGSVSLARNLERLEELQRNSSMAKVFGVESEMIDNKRLEELYPGINTDGIVGTLYIEKDG
;
A
#
# COMPACT_ATOMS: atom_id res chain seq x y z
N MET A 1 15.41 21.44 -24.03
CA MET A 1 15.49 22.26 -22.81
C MET A 1 16.90 22.19 -22.29
N PRO A 2 17.63 23.28 -22.06
CA PRO A 2 18.96 23.20 -21.49
C PRO A 2 18.86 22.59 -20.09
N SER A 3 19.67 21.59 -19.79
CA SER A 3 19.80 21.03 -18.44
C SER A 3 20.31 22.13 -17.53
N ALA A 4 19.49 22.64 -16.64
CA ALA A 4 19.99 23.45 -15.55
C ALA A 4 21.06 22.64 -14.83
N SER A 5 22.28 23.15 -14.74
CA SER A 5 23.33 22.51 -13.94
C SER A 5 22.90 22.56 -12.49
N ILE A 6 22.43 21.41 -11.98
CA ILE A 6 22.10 21.28 -10.57
C ILE A 6 23.41 21.32 -9.79
N THR A 7 23.69 22.44 -9.14
CA THR A 7 24.80 22.55 -8.20
C THR A 7 24.36 21.87 -6.91
N LEU A 8 25.02 20.77 -6.54
CA LEU A 8 24.77 20.11 -5.26
C LEU A 8 25.25 21.04 -4.13
N PRO A 9 24.47 21.16 -3.03
CA PRO A 9 24.91 21.87 -1.84
C PRO A 9 26.14 21.17 -1.24
N SER A 10 27.01 21.93 -0.59
CA SER A 10 28.19 21.37 0.08
C SER A 10 27.87 20.66 1.39
N GLU A 11 26.72 20.95 1.98
CA GLU A 11 26.20 20.40 3.23
C GLU A 11 24.68 20.38 3.23
N ALA A 12 24.08 19.51 4.01
CA ALA A 12 22.65 19.43 4.24
C ALA A 12 22.38 18.79 5.61
N GLU A 13 21.26 19.16 6.25
CA GLU A 13 20.83 18.56 7.53
C GLU A 13 20.54 17.06 7.37
N VAL A 14 19.88 16.68 6.26
CA VAL A 14 19.54 15.28 5.96
C VAL A 14 19.88 14.96 4.50
N VAL A 15 20.59 13.86 4.29
CA VAL A 15 20.85 13.31 2.96
C VAL A 15 20.16 11.95 2.85
N ILE A 16 19.27 11.80 1.85
CA ILE A 16 18.56 10.57 1.53
C ILE A 16 19.18 9.95 0.29
N ILE A 17 19.64 8.71 0.38
CA ILE A 17 20.22 7.99 -0.75
C ILE A 17 19.20 7.02 -1.32
N GLY A 18 18.76 7.28 -2.54
CA GLY A 18 17.78 6.48 -3.28
C GLY A 18 16.41 7.16 -3.41
N GLY A 19 15.97 7.40 -4.64
CA GLY A 19 14.71 8.04 -5.00
C GLY A 19 13.58 7.04 -5.31
N GLY A 20 13.55 5.89 -4.64
CA GLY A 20 12.40 4.98 -4.64
C GLY A 20 11.30 5.46 -3.71
N ILE A 21 10.21 4.67 -3.58
CA ILE A 21 9.06 5.03 -2.73
C ILE A 21 9.46 5.31 -1.28
N VAL A 22 10.43 4.57 -0.74
CA VAL A 22 10.90 4.76 0.63
C VAL A 22 11.61 6.11 0.80
N GLY A 23 12.57 6.42 -0.08
CA GLY A 23 13.29 7.70 -0.02
C GLY A 23 12.38 8.90 -0.26
N CYS A 24 11.48 8.82 -1.22
CA CYS A 24 10.47 9.87 -1.47
C CYS A 24 9.53 10.03 -0.27
N SER A 25 9.09 8.94 0.36
CA SER A 25 8.26 8.98 1.56
C SER A 25 9.00 9.62 2.74
N ILE A 26 10.28 9.29 2.94
CA ILE A 26 11.09 9.91 4.00
C ILE A 26 11.21 11.43 3.76
N ALA A 27 11.56 11.86 2.54
CA ALA A 27 11.64 13.28 2.19
C ALA A 27 10.31 14.01 2.46
N TYR A 28 9.19 13.44 2.00
CA TYR A 28 7.87 13.97 2.23
C TYR A 28 7.54 14.15 3.72
N HIS A 29 7.81 13.13 4.54
CA HIS A 29 7.49 13.19 5.97
C HIS A 29 8.42 14.10 6.75
N LEU A 30 9.68 14.24 6.36
CA LEU A 30 10.61 15.20 6.95
C LEU A 30 10.14 16.63 6.70
N THR A 31 9.81 16.96 5.45
CA THR A 31 9.29 18.30 5.11
C THR A 31 7.97 18.62 5.77
N LYS A 32 7.05 17.65 5.88
CA LYS A 32 5.81 17.79 6.65
C LYS A 32 6.06 18.09 8.14
N ARG A 33 7.20 17.68 8.68
CA ARG A 33 7.62 17.97 10.07
C ARG A 33 8.46 19.22 10.21
N GLY A 34 8.64 19.99 9.14
CA GLY A 34 9.37 21.26 9.13
C GLY A 34 10.88 21.11 8.92
N ILE A 35 11.38 19.90 8.66
CA ILE A 35 12.78 19.66 8.28
C ILE A 35 12.89 19.86 6.78
N ASN A 36 13.38 21.03 6.34
CA ASN A 36 13.37 21.41 4.93
C ASN A 36 14.75 21.34 4.26
N ASP A 37 15.84 21.28 5.05
CA ASP A 37 17.20 21.14 4.51
C ASP A 37 17.49 19.65 4.24
N VAL A 38 16.83 19.13 3.20
CA VAL A 38 16.86 17.73 2.80
C VAL A 38 17.34 17.59 1.36
N VAL A 39 18.37 16.79 1.16
CA VAL A 39 18.88 16.42 -0.17
C VAL A 39 18.55 14.96 -0.46
N LEU A 40 17.81 14.69 -1.54
CA LEU A 40 17.57 13.35 -2.04
C LEU A 40 18.44 13.07 -3.26
N LEU A 41 19.26 12.06 -3.16
CA LEU A 41 20.19 11.64 -4.23
C LEU A 41 19.63 10.37 -4.92
N GLU A 42 19.40 10.48 -6.22
CA GLU A 42 19.03 9.34 -7.07
C GLU A 42 19.98 9.26 -8.27
N ARG A 43 20.53 8.08 -8.54
CA ARG A 43 21.50 7.87 -9.61
C ARG A 43 20.93 7.89 -11.03
N LYS A 44 19.59 7.72 -11.17
CA LYS A 44 18.89 7.66 -12.46
C LYS A 44 17.64 8.53 -12.40
N GLN A 45 16.46 7.91 -12.44
CA GLN A 45 15.16 8.56 -12.34
C GLN A 45 14.47 8.12 -11.06
N LEU A 46 13.66 9.00 -10.47
CA LEU A 46 12.84 8.64 -9.33
C LEU A 46 12.00 7.41 -9.66
N THR A 47 11.89 6.48 -8.71
CA THR A 47 11.09 5.26 -8.77
C THR A 47 11.51 4.20 -9.81
N CYS A 48 12.58 4.40 -10.58
CA CYS A 48 13.02 3.50 -11.64
C CYS A 48 13.58 2.14 -11.17
N GLY A 49 13.78 1.96 -9.87
CA GLY A 49 14.25 0.70 -9.27
C GLY A 49 13.11 -0.24 -8.89
N THR A 50 13.19 -0.82 -7.71
CA THR A 50 12.20 -1.79 -7.18
C THR A 50 10.78 -1.24 -7.15
N THR A 51 10.60 0.06 -6.92
CA THR A 51 9.28 0.72 -6.88
C THR A 51 8.49 0.51 -8.18
N TRP A 52 9.13 0.62 -9.32
CA TRP A 52 8.54 0.38 -10.65
C TRP A 52 8.02 -1.06 -10.81
N HIS A 53 8.62 -2.03 -10.13
CA HIS A 53 8.27 -3.46 -10.26
C HIS A 53 7.20 -3.91 -9.26
N ALA A 54 6.70 -3.01 -8.41
CA ALA A 54 5.67 -3.33 -7.44
C ALA A 54 4.33 -3.65 -8.14
N ALA A 55 3.61 -4.66 -7.63
CA ALA A 55 2.31 -5.06 -8.17
C ALA A 55 1.21 -4.00 -7.94
N GLY A 56 1.46 -3.02 -7.08
CA GLY A 56 0.51 -1.96 -6.77
C GLY A 56 -0.59 -2.36 -5.79
N LEU A 57 -0.49 -3.53 -5.17
CA LEU A 57 -1.45 -3.95 -4.14
C LEU A 57 -1.14 -3.27 -2.80
N VAL A 58 -2.12 -2.62 -2.23
CA VAL A 58 -2.02 -1.95 -0.92
C VAL A 58 -2.94 -2.68 0.07
N SER A 59 -2.39 -3.71 0.74
CA SER A 59 -3.14 -4.52 1.70
C SER A 59 -3.10 -3.90 3.09
N MET A 60 -4.24 -3.90 3.79
CA MET A 60 -4.39 -3.33 5.12
C MET A 60 -3.95 -4.29 6.22
N LEU A 61 -4.26 -5.58 6.08
CA LEU A 61 -3.97 -6.59 7.10
C LEU A 61 -2.57 -7.18 6.92
N TRP A 62 -1.76 -7.10 7.96
CA TRP A 62 -0.41 -7.66 8.05
C TRP A 62 -0.27 -8.54 9.31
N PRO A 63 0.73 -9.45 9.36
CA PRO A 63 0.88 -10.39 10.48
C PRO A 63 1.15 -9.75 11.84
N THR A 64 1.50 -8.48 11.91
CA THR A 64 1.78 -7.79 13.17
C THR A 64 0.97 -6.50 13.32
N PRO A 65 0.64 -6.08 14.56
CA PRO A 65 -0.04 -4.80 14.80
C PRO A 65 0.72 -3.61 14.23
N THR A 66 2.05 -3.61 14.34
CA THR A 66 2.90 -2.51 13.85
C THR A 66 2.79 -2.34 12.34
N LEU A 67 2.92 -3.43 11.58
CA LEU A 67 2.79 -3.39 10.13
C LEU A 67 1.37 -3.06 9.70
N THR A 68 0.36 -3.58 10.39
CA THR A 68 -1.05 -3.24 10.12
C THR A 68 -1.33 -1.75 10.37
N ASN A 69 -0.78 -1.17 11.44
CA ASN A 69 -0.94 0.26 11.70
C ASN A 69 -0.22 1.12 10.64
N LEU A 70 0.97 0.70 10.21
CA LEU A 70 1.67 1.34 9.10
C LEU A 70 0.85 1.26 7.81
N ALA A 71 0.28 0.10 7.49
CA ALA A 71 -0.57 -0.09 6.33
C ALA A 71 -1.82 0.81 6.37
N LYS A 72 -2.51 0.90 7.51
CA LYS A 72 -3.64 1.83 7.71
C LYS A 72 -3.24 3.27 7.41
N TYR A 73 -2.10 3.70 7.93
CA TYR A 73 -1.57 5.03 7.64
C TYR A 73 -1.30 5.22 6.14
N CYS A 74 -0.71 4.22 5.47
CA CYS A 74 -0.48 4.27 4.02
C CYS A 74 -1.78 4.42 3.22
N HIS A 75 -2.84 3.69 3.61
CA HIS A 75 -4.17 3.81 2.98
C HIS A 75 -4.75 5.23 3.07
N GLU A 76 -4.65 5.85 4.25
CA GLU A 76 -5.10 7.22 4.46
C GLU A 76 -4.26 8.22 3.67
N LEU A 77 -2.94 8.05 3.69
CA LEU A 77 -2.01 8.89 2.94
C LEU A 77 -2.29 8.82 1.44
N TYR A 78 -2.37 7.62 0.85
CA TYR A 78 -2.64 7.47 -0.59
C TYR A 78 -3.99 8.08 -0.98
N ALA A 79 -5.00 7.97 -0.13
CA ALA A 79 -6.30 8.58 -0.38
C ALA A 79 -6.28 10.11 -0.36
N SER A 80 -5.33 10.73 0.35
CA SER A 80 -5.19 12.19 0.47
C SER A 80 -4.24 12.83 -0.53
N LEU A 81 -3.26 12.06 -1.05
CA LEU A 81 -2.17 12.60 -1.86
C LEU A 81 -2.63 13.31 -3.13
N GLU A 82 -3.67 12.83 -3.82
CA GLU A 82 -4.19 13.49 -5.02
C GLU A 82 -4.72 14.89 -4.72
N ALA A 83 -5.48 15.02 -3.64
CA ALA A 83 -6.01 16.32 -3.21
C ALA A 83 -4.89 17.28 -2.75
N GLU A 84 -3.83 16.75 -2.13
CA GLU A 84 -2.70 17.54 -1.62
C GLU A 84 -1.75 17.98 -2.75
N THR A 85 -1.49 17.10 -3.71
CA THR A 85 -0.43 17.33 -4.73
C THR A 85 -0.97 17.72 -6.11
N GLY A 86 -2.26 17.51 -6.36
CA GLY A 86 -2.87 17.66 -7.68
C GLY A 86 -2.50 16.55 -8.67
N GLN A 87 -1.81 15.49 -8.20
CA GLN A 87 -1.39 14.36 -9.04
C GLN A 87 -2.03 13.06 -8.55
N ALA A 88 -2.75 12.39 -9.44
CA ALA A 88 -3.37 11.10 -9.15
C ALA A 88 -2.31 10.03 -8.88
N THR A 89 -2.50 9.28 -7.80
CA THR A 89 -1.66 8.14 -7.45
C THR A 89 -2.09 6.86 -8.17
N GLY A 90 -3.31 6.83 -8.72
CA GLY A 90 -3.96 5.62 -9.23
C GLY A 90 -4.53 4.72 -8.14
N TYR A 91 -4.36 5.07 -6.87
CA TYR A 91 -4.88 4.30 -5.75
C TYR A 91 -6.41 4.33 -5.71
N ARG A 92 -7.02 3.14 -5.59
CA ARG A 92 -8.48 2.96 -5.49
C ARG A 92 -8.80 1.94 -4.41
N ARG A 93 -9.67 2.30 -3.47
CA ARG A 93 -10.22 1.37 -2.47
C ARG A 93 -11.33 0.55 -3.12
N ILE A 94 -10.99 -0.57 -3.70
CA ILE A 94 -11.93 -1.46 -4.38
C ILE A 94 -12.12 -2.78 -3.64
N GLY A 95 -11.42 -2.96 -2.53
CA GLY A 95 -11.41 -4.17 -1.74
C GLY A 95 -10.50 -5.25 -2.28
N SER A 96 -10.27 -6.27 -1.46
CA SER A 96 -9.54 -7.48 -1.84
C SER A 96 -10.27 -8.73 -1.39
N VAL A 97 -10.08 -9.83 -2.12
CA VAL A 97 -10.56 -11.16 -1.72
C VAL A 97 -9.40 -12.14 -1.67
N SER A 98 -9.37 -12.94 -0.61
CA SER A 98 -8.47 -14.09 -0.46
C SER A 98 -9.28 -15.37 -0.51
N LEU A 99 -8.96 -16.26 -1.46
CA LEU A 99 -9.72 -17.46 -1.72
C LEU A 99 -9.11 -18.68 -1.03
N ALA A 100 -9.97 -19.55 -0.47
CA ALA A 100 -9.61 -20.87 0.00
C ALA A 100 -10.18 -21.95 -0.91
N ARG A 101 -9.32 -22.86 -1.39
CA ARG A 101 -9.70 -24.02 -2.21
C ARG A 101 -9.53 -25.36 -1.46
N ASN A 102 -9.11 -25.30 -0.21
CA ASN A 102 -9.01 -26.43 0.71
C ASN A 102 -9.29 -25.99 2.15
N LEU A 103 -9.46 -26.94 3.06
CA LEU A 103 -9.81 -26.64 4.45
C LEU A 103 -8.67 -25.99 5.22
N GLU A 104 -7.43 -26.36 4.95
CA GLU A 104 -6.27 -25.75 5.61
C GLU A 104 -6.17 -24.25 5.32
N ARG A 105 -6.40 -23.87 4.06
CA ARG A 105 -6.44 -22.45 3.67
C ARG A 105 -7.65 -21.73 4.26
N LEU A 106 -8.79 -22.40 4.35
CA LEU A 106 -9.98 -21.84 5.00
C LEU A 106 -9.72 -21.52 6.48
N GLU A 107 -9.11 -22.44 7.22
CA GLU A 107 -8.70 -22.20 8.61
C GLU A 107 -7.73 -21.03 8.75
N GLU A 108 -6.77 -20.91 7.83
CA GLU A 108 -5.85 -19.76 7.80
C GLU A 108 -6.62 -18.45 7.59
N LEU A 109 -7.56 -18.40 6.65
CA LEU A 109 -8.37 -17.19 6.41
C LEU A 109 -9.25 -16.84 7.61
N GLN A 110 -9.79 -17.83 8.31
CA GLN A 110 -10.55 -17.61 9.56
C GLN A 110 -9.67 -17.03 10.67
N ARG A 111 -8.43 -17.52 10.81
CA ARG A 111 -7.44 -16.93 11.74
C ARG A 111 -7.10 -15.50 11.35
N ASN A 112 -6.91 -15.23 10.06
CA ASN A 112 -6.65 -13.88 9.55
C ASN A 112 -7.83 -12.94 9.80
N SER A 113 -9.08 -13.39 9.61
CA SER A 113 -10.27 -12.62 9.96
C SER A 113 -10.35 -12.31 11.46
N SER A 114 -9.99 -13.28 12.31
CA SER A 114 -9.93 -13.08 13.76
C SER A 114 -8.85 -12.07 14.15
N MET A 115 -7.66 -12.18 13.54
CA MET A 115 -6.56 -11.24 13.72
C MET A 115 -6.92 -9.83 13.24
N ALA A 116 -7.62 -9.72 12.11
CA ALA A 116 -8.10 -8.45 11.58
C ALA A 116 -8.97 -7.71 12.58
N LYS A 117 -9.90 -8.41 13.24
CA LYS A 117 -10.75 -7.84 14.31
C LYS A 117 -9.92 -7.29 15.46
N VAL A 118 -8.91 -8.02 15.92
CA VAL A 118 -8.01 -7.59 17.00
C VAL A 118 -7.22 -6.34 16.59
N PHE A 119 -6.79 -6.27 15.33
CA PHE A 119 -6.02 -5.12 14.81
C PHE A 119 -6.92 -3.98 14.31
N GLY A 120 -8.25 -4.09 14.46
CA GLY A 120 -9.19 -3.07 14.01
C GLY A 120 -9.20 -2.89 12.49
N VAL A 121 -9.11 -4.00 11.75
CA VAL A 121 -9.33 -4.07 10.30
C VAL A 121 -10.67 -4.71 10.04
N GLU A 122 -11.54 -4.03 9.32
CA GLU A 122 -12.82 -4.55 8.89
C GLU A 122 -12.60 -5.66 7.86
N SER A 123 -13.10 -6.85 8.17
CA SER A 123 -12.98 -8.02 7.29
C SER A 123 -14.20 -8.92 7.47
N GLU A 124 -14.57 -9.62 6.43
CA GLU A 124 -15.72 -10.50 6.40
C GLU A 124 -15.39 -11.85 5.73
N MET A 125 -15.85 -12.95 6.31
CA MET A 125 -15.88 -14.23 5.61
C MET A 125 -17.15 -14.26 4.78
N ILE A 126 -17.01 -14.30 3.46
CA ILE A 126 -18.13 -14.25 2.51
C ILE A 126 -18.33 -15.59 1.82
N ASP A 127 -19.56 -15.85 1.38
CA ASP A 127 -19.92 -17.00 0.55
C ASP A 127 -19.69 -16.76 -0.95
N ASN A 128 -19.87 -17.80 -1.74
CA ASN A 128 -19.65 -17.73 -3.19
C ASN A 128 -20.64 -16.79 -3.88
N LYS A 129 -21.87 -16.67 -3.39
CA LYS A 129 -22.87 -15.76 -3.94
C LYS A 129 -22.40 -14.30 -3.79
N ARG A 130 -21.96 -13.95 -2.60
CA ARG A 130 -21.44 -12.60 -2.34
C ARG A 130 -20.14 -12.32 -3.12
N LEU A 131 -19.31 -13.33 -3.30
CA LEU A 131 -18.09 -13.23 -4.12
C LEU A 131 -18.44 -12.94 -5.59
N GLU A 132 -19.43 -13.61 -6.17
CA GLU A 132 -19.90 -13.38 -7.54
C GLU A 132 -20.49 -11.97 -7.74
N GLU A 133 -21.21 -11.46 -6.72
CA GLU A 133 -21.72 -10.09 -6.73
C GLU A 133 -20.58 -9.05 -6.76
N LEU A 134 -19.51 -9.27 -5.99
CA LEU A 134 -18.35 -8.37 -5.92
C LEU A 134 -17.45 -8.47 -7.16
N TYR A 135 -17.31 -9.67 -7.71
CA TYR A 135 -16.44 -9.98 -8.85
C TYR A 135 -17.20 -10.77 -9.92
N PRO A 136 -18.06 -10.10 -10.72
CA PRO A 136 -18.81 -10.75 -11.78
C PRO A 136 -17.88 -11.48 -12.77
N GLY A 137 -18.19 -12.75 -13.02
CA GLY A 137 -17.41 -13.60 -13.92
C GLY A 137 -16.30 -14.43 -13.25
N ILE A 138 -16.16 -14.33 -11.91
CA ILE A 138 -15.26 -15.24 -11.18
C ILE A 138 -15.82 -16.67 -11.24
N ASN A 139 -14.92 -17.66 -11.44
CA ASN A 139 -15.30 -19.07 -11.28
C ASN A 139 -15.17 -19.47 -9.81
N THR A 140 -16.30 -19.83 -9.19
CA THR A 140 -16.37 -20.21 -7.78
C THR A 140 -16.23 -21.73 -7.55
N ASP A 141 -16.06 -22.54 -8.59
CA ASP A 141 -15.87 -23.97 -8.47
C ASP A 141 -14.69 -24.34 -7.58
N GLY A 142 -14.96 -25.14 -6.54
CA GLY A 142 -13.95 -25.58 -5.57
C GLY A 142 -13.47 -24.50 -4.60
N ILE A 143 -14.12 -23.34 -4.55
CA ILE A 143 -13.91 -22.35 -3.49
C ILE A 143 -14.74 -22.77 -2.27
N VAL A 144 -14.06 -23.00 -1.14
CA VAL A 144 -14.68 -23.42 0.13
C VAL A 144 -14.84 -22.28 1.12
N GLY A 145 -14.31 -21.09 0.82
CA GLY A 145 -14.50 -19.88 1.59
C GLY A 145 -13.63 -18.73 1.09
N THR A 146 -14.04 -17.53 1.43
CA THR A 146 -13.41 -16.28 0.97
C THR A 146 -13.33 -15.28 2.11
N LEU A 147 -12.15 -14.71 2.32
CA LEU A 147 -11.97 -13.53 3.19
C LEU A 147 -12.01 -12.28 2.33
N TYR A 148 -12.91 -11.36 2.66
CA TYR A 148 -13.04 -10.04 2.02
C TYR A 148 -12.57 -8.93 2.96
N ILE A 149 -11.78 -7.98 2.44
CA ILE A 149 -11.37 -6.77 3.13
C ILE A 149 -11.75 -5.59 2.24
N GLU A 150 -12.81 -4.90 2.63
CA GLU A 150 -13.44 -3.85 1.81
C GLU A 150 -12.52 -2.66 1.52
N LYS A 151 -11.67 -2.31 2.48
CA LYS A 151 -10.84 -1.09 2.39
C LYS A 151 -9.47 -1.30 1.75
N ASP A 152 -9.15 -2.50 1.28
CA ASP A 152 -7.93 -2.76 0.51
C ASP A 152 -7.97 -2.09 -0.87
N GLY A 153 -6.77 -1.84 -1.46
CA GLY A 153 -6.66 -1.17 -2.76
C GLY A 153 -5.44 -1.56 -3.57
#